data_cc2c07f37f215707c78cb2103b254ef9
#
_entry.id   cc2c07f37f215707c78cb2103b254ef9
#
_cell.length_a   1.000
_cell.length_b   1.000
_cell.length_c   1.000
_cell.angle_alpha   90.00
_cell.angle_beta   90.00
_cell.angle_gamma   90.00
#
_symmetry.space_group_name_H-M   'P 1'
#
loop_
_entity.id
_entity.type
_entity.pdbx_description
1 polymer ?
#
loop_
_entity_poly.entity_id
_entity_poly.type
_entity_poly.pdbx_seq_one_letter_code
_entity_poly.pdbx_strand_id
1 'polypeptide(L)'
;FEKSDAMGSFRFHEWLICEIETDDGVIGIGNAALAPQVAKKIIDTYLKPLVIGEDPFDYAYIWEKMYRRTHAWGRRGIGMVAISAIDIALWDIMGKITKKPIFKLLGGRTKEKIPVYASKLYSQPIKDLQSEAESYVKQGFSMFKMRFGWGPKDGSEGMKKNIALAEAVREVIGEDTDLMMECYMGWNLDYAKRMIPKLMKFN
;
A
#
# COMPACT_ATOMS: atom_id res chain seq x y z
N PHE A 1 -2.16 12.88 14.83
CA PHE A 1 -2.03 13.13 13.40
C PHE A 1 -3.21 12.51 12.66
N GLU A 2 -4.13 13.34 12.18
CA GLU A 2 -5.35 12.90 11.48
C GLU A 2 -5.15 13.08 9.98
N LYS A 3 -5.42 12.05 9.20
CA LYS A 3 -5.46 12.09 7.73
C LYS A 3 -6.85 11.76 7.25
N SER A 4 -7.23 12.32 6.12
CA SER A 4 -8.50 12.03 5.46
C SER A 4 -8.31 11.72 3.98
N ASP A 5 -9.17 10.88 3.46
CA ASP A 5 -9.34 10.59 2.05
C ASP A 5 -10.83 10.42 1.72
N ALA A 6 -11.16 10.05 0.49
CA ALA A 6 -12.56 9.93 0.06
C ALA A 6 -13.35 8.83 0.79
N MET A 7 -12.71 7.95 1.54
CA MET A 7 -13.36 6.95 2.41
C MET A 7 -13.65 7.48 3.81
N GLY A 8 -12.85 8.42 4.33
CA GLY A 8 -13.03 9.00 5.65
C GLY A 8 -11.73 9.46 6.29
N SER A 9 -11.82 9.77 7.59
CA SER A 9 -10.66 10.16 8.40
C SER A 9 -10.11 8.99 9.19
N PHE A 10 -8.80 8.95 9.37
CA PHE A 10 -8.13 7.94 10.20
C PHE A 10 -6.98 8.57 10.99
N ARG A 11 -6.76 8.08 12.22
CA ARG A 11 -5.77 8.62 13.15
C ARG A 11 -4.57 7.72 13.38
N PHE A 12 -4.71 6.40 13.10
CA PHE A 12 -3.71 5.39 13.41
C PHE A 12 -3.37 4.54 12.19
N HIS A 13 -2.09 4.18 12.08
CA HIS A 13 -1.64 3.05 11.30
C HIS A 13 -1.09 2.01 12.28
N GLU A 14 -1.79 0.91 12.39
CA GLU A 14 -1.33 -0.24 13.17
C GLU A 14 -0.67 -1.24 12.23
N TRP A 15 0.40 -1.87 12.71
CA TRP A 15 1.11 -2.91 11.99
C TRP A 15 1.21 -4.15 12.86
N LEU A 16 1.01 -5.31 12.26
CA LEU A 16 1.41 -6.59 12.82
C LEU A 16 2.79 -6.93 12.27
N ILE A 17 3.73 -7.20 13.15
CA ILE A 17 5.01 -7.82 12.79
C ILE A 17 4.88 -9.31 13.05
N CYS A 18 5.25 -10.10 12.02
CA CYS A 18 5.32 -11.56 12.08
C CYS A 18 6.79 -11.97 12.10
N GLU A 19 7.21 -12.59 13.18
CA GLU A 19 8.55 -13.16 13.32
C GLU A 19 8.46 -14.68 13.22
N ILE A 20 9.31 -15.27 12.39
CA ILE A 20 9.51 -16.72 12.26
C ILE A 20 10.97 -17.01 12.58
N GLU A 21 11.20 -17.89 13.53
CA GLU A 21 12.54 -18.34 13.93
C GLU A 21 12.75 -19.77 13.46
N THR A 22 13.89 -20.02 12.83
CA THR A 22 14.33 -21.37 12.45
C THR A 22 15.04 -22.05 13.62
N ASP A 23 15.20 -23.39 13.54
CA ASP A 23 15.92 -24.17 14.55
C ASP A 23 17.41 -23.73 14.69
N ASP A 24 17.97 -23.14 13.64
CA ASP A 24 19.33 -22.55 13.64
C ASP A 24 19.36 -21.12 14.17
N GLY A 25 18.25 -20.58 14.66
CA GLY A 25 18.14 -19.23 15.25
C GLY A 25 18.08 -18.08 14.22
N VAL A 26 17.82 -18.38 12.94
CA VAL A 26 17.61 -17.32 11.94
C VAL A 26 16.18 -16.79 12.07
N ILE A 27 16.05 -15.50 12.33
CA ILE A 27 14.76 -14.84 12.45
C ILE A 27 14.40 -14.13 11.14
N GLY A 28 13.25 -14.47 10.55
CA GLY A 28 12.64 -13.75 9.43
C GLY A 28 11.51 -12.85 9.89
N ILE A 29 11.41 -11.69 9.25
CA ILE A 29 10.42 -10.66 9.61
C ILE A 29 9.49 -10.41 8.43
N GLY A 30 8.18 -10.54 8.68
CA GLY A 30 7.13 -10.12 7.78
C GLY A 30 6.15 -9.17 8.45
N ASN A 31 5.21 -8.64 7.70
CA ASN A 31 4.27 -7.66 8.25
C ASN A 31 2.88 -7.72 7.63
N ALA A 32 1.88 -7.27 8.39
CA ALA A 32 0.52 -7.04 7.94
C ALA A 32 0.02 -5.66 8.40
N ALA A 33 -0.42 -4.83 7.45
CA ALA A 33 -0.81 -3.45 7.73
C ALA A 33 -2.33 -3.24 7.84
N LEU A 34 -3.15 -4.18 7.33
CA LEU A 34 -4.61 -4.06 7.35
C LEU A 34 -5.21 -4.94 8.43
N ALA A 35 -6.01 -4.35 9.31
CA ALA A 35 -6.69 -5.02 10.42
C ALA A 35 -5.76 -5.99 11.18
N PRO A 36 -4.64 -5.51 11.77
CA PRO A 36 -3.57 -6.35 12.30
C PRO A 36 -4.04 -7.33 13.38
N GLN A 37 -5.01 -6.94 14.21
CA GLN A 37 -5.58 -7.80 15.23
C GLN A 37 -6.29 -9.01 14.63
N VAL A 38 -7.01 -8.82 13.51
CA VAL A 38 -7.71 -9.90 12.80
C VAL A 38 -6.69 -10.79 12.09
N ALA A 39 -5.70 -10.18 11.41
CA ALA A 39 -4.61 -10.92 10.78
C ALA A 39 -3.85 -11.79 11.79
N LYS A 40 -3.53 -11.24 12.97
CA LYS A 40 -2.90 -11.99 14.07
C LYS A 40 -3.73 -13.21 14.46
N LYS A 41 -5.03 -13.05 14.63
CA LYS A 41 -5.91 -14.17 15.03
C LYS A 41 -5.94 -15.26 13.95
N ILE A 42 -5.94 -14.89 12.67
CA ILE A 42 -5.87 -15.84 11.55
C ILE A 42 -4.54 -16.58 11.59
N ILE A 43 -3.42 -15.88 11.75
CA ILE A 43 -2.09 -16.48 11.85
C ILE A 43 -2.05 -17.47 13.00
N ASP A 44 -2.37 -17.04 14.22
CA ASP A 44 -2.26 -17.86 15.43
C ASP A 44 -3.14 -19.11 15.37
N THR A 45 -4.35 -19.00 14.81
CA THR A 45 -5.35 -20.06 14.86
C THR A 45 -5.28 -21.03 13.69
N TYR A 46 -5.01 -20.53 12.48
CA TYR A 46 -5.17 -21.31 11.26
C TYR A 46 -3.88 -21.53 10.48
N LEU A 47 -2.93 -20.58 10.51
CA LEU A 47 -1.75 -20.62 9.65
C LEU A 47 -0.52 -21.15 10.39
N LYS A 48 -0.28 -20.70 11.62
CA LYS A 48 0.88 -21.13 12.41
C LYS A 48 1.06 -22.65 12.47
N PRO A 49 0.00 -23.48 12.72
CA PRO A 49 0.15 -24.93 12.75
C PRO A 49 0.57 -25.56 11.41
N LEU A 50 0.44 -24.83 10.30
CA LEU A 50 0.81 -25.29 8.96
C LEU A 50 2.26 -24.95 8.59
N VAL A 51 2.90 -24.07 9.36
CA VAL A 51 4.23 -23.51 9.09
C VAL A 51 5.29 -24.08 10.03
N ILE A 52 4.93 -24.35 11.27
CA ILE A 52 5.85 -24.88 12.26
C ILE A 52 6.38 -26.26 11.81
N GLY A 53 7.73 -26.41 11.80
CA GLY A 53 8.43 -27.63 11.41
C GLY A 53 8.63 -27.79 9.90
N GLU A 54 8.23 -26.81 9.10
CA GLU A 54 8.47 -26.80 7.65
C GLU A 54 9.82 -26.14 7.31
N ASP A 55 10.43 -26.55 6.21
CA ASP A 55 11.63 -25.91 5.66
C ASP A 55 11.24 -24.57 5.01
N PRO A 56 11.86 -23.43 5.41
CA PRO A 56 11.59 -22.13 4.79
C PRO A 56 11.81 -22.10 3.28
N PHE A 57 12.65 -22.98 2.72
CA PHE A 57 12.88 -23.07 1.28
C PHE A 57 11.72 -23.73 0.52
N ASP A 58 10.83 -24.43 1.21
CA ASP A 58 9.58 -24.96 0.66
C ASP A 58 8.45 -23.90 0.65
N TYR A 59 8.80 -22.63 0.54
CA TYR A 59 7.89 -21.47 0.65
C TYR A 59 6.64 -21.60 -0.23
N ALA A 60 6.77 -22.11 -1.45
CA ALA A 60 5.64 -22.28 -2.36
C ALA A 60 4.66 -23.35 -1.87
N TYR A 61 5.15 -24.44 -1.31
CA TYR A 61 4.35 -25.49 -0.69
C TYR A 61 3.65 -24.98 0.56
N ILE A 62 4.36 -24.26 1.42
CA ILE A 62 3.81 -23.63 2.65
C ILE A 62 2.71 -22.65 2.27
N TRP A 63 2.96 -21.81 1.26
CA TRP A 63 1.97 -20.85 0.75
C TRP A 63 0.69 -21.57 0.29
N GLU A 64 0.83 -22.62 -0.49
CA GLU A 64 -0.31 -23.40 -1.00
C GLU A 64 -1.10 -24.08 0.14
N LYS A 65 -0.42 -24.62 1.17
CA LYS A 65 -1.07 -25.15 2.36
C LYS A 65 -1.93 -24.09 3.07
N MET A 66 -1.36 -22.90 3.28
CA MET A 66 -2.05 -21.78 3.91
C MET A 66 -3.25 -21.31 3.05
N TYR A 67 -3.07 -21.19 1.75
CA TYR A 67 -4.11 -20.77 0.82
C TYR A 67 -5.27 -21.78 0.81
N ARG A 68 -5.00 -23.07 0.66
CA ARG A 68 -6.05 -24.11 0.68
C ARG A 68 -6.81 -24.15 1.99
N ARG A 69 -6.15 -23.93 3.10
CA ARG A 69 -6.78 -23.89 4.42
C ARG A 69 -7.78 -22.74 4.55
N THR A 70 -7.53 -21.64 3.88
CA THR A 70 -8.28 -20.38 4.06
C THR A 70 -9.13 -19.99 2.84
N HIS A 71 -8.94 -20.61 1.67
CA HIS A 71 -9.51 -20.10 0.42
C HIS A 71 -11.05 -19.98 0.43
N ALA A 72 -11.74 -20.81 1.18
CA ALA A 72 -13.21 -20.77 1.26
C ALA A 72 -13.73 -19.44 1.86
N TRP A 73 -12.95 -18.81 2.73
CA TRP A 73 -13.34 -17.58 3.43
C TRP A 73 -12.26 -16.49 3.41
N GLY A 74 -11.01 -16.80 3.07
CA GLY A 74 -9.86 -15.91 3.18
C GLY A 74 -9.07 -15.67 1.90
N ARG A 75 -9.58 -16.11 0.73
CA ARG A 75 -8.86 -15.96 -0.56
C ARG A 75 -8.68 -14.52 -1.03
N ARG A 76 -9.31 -13.57 -0.38
CA ARG A 76 -9.20 -12.12 -0.61
C ARG A 76 -9.20 -11.39 0.72
N GLY A 77 -8.66 -10.17 0.73
CA GLY A 77 -8.66 -9.33 1.91
C GLY A 77 -7.81 -9.90 3.04
N ILE A 78 -8.36 -9.94 4.25
CA ILE A 78 -7.59 -10.16 5.48
C ILE A 78 -6.93 -11.54 5.57
N GLY A 79 -7.51 -12.58 4.96
CA GLY A 79 -6.89 -13.90 4.88
C GLY A 79 -5.57 -13.86 4.10
N MET A 80 -5.56 -13.18 2.95
CA MET A 80 -4.34 -12.98 2.16
C MET A 80 -3.32 -12.09 2.86
N VAL A 81 -3.77 -11.07 3.60
CA VAL A 81 -2.88 -10.22 4.40
C VAL A 81 -2.14 -11.04 5.47
N ALA A 82 -2.83 -12.00 6.10
CA ALA A 82 -2.23 -12.90 7.07
C ALA A 82 -1.21 -13.88 6.41
N ILE A 83 -1.56 -14.45 5.25
CA ILE A 83 -0.64 -15.30 4.48
C ILE A 83 0.60 -14.51 4.07
N SER A 84 0.43 -13.28 3.56
CA SER A 84 1.53 -12.44 3.11
C SER A 84 2.52 -12.11 4.23
N ALA A 85 2.05 -11.92 5.47
CA ALA A 85 2.94 -11.66 6.60
C ALA A 85 3.90 -12.85 6.85
N ILE A 86 3.40 -14.07 6.73
CA ILE A 86 4.23 -15.29 6.85
C ILE A 86 5.15 -15.43 5.64
N ASP A 87 4.61 -15.28 4.44
CA ASP A 87 5.38 -15.43 3.19
C ASP A 87 6.57 -14.46 3.13
N ILE A 88 6.37 -13.18 3.50
CA ILE A 88 7.44 -12.19 3.60
C ILE A 88 8.52 -12.65 4.60
N ALA A 89 8.13 -13.18 5.76
CA ALA A 89 9.07 -13.67 6.75
C ALA A 89 9.89 -14.87 6.24
N LEU A 90 9.28 -15.80 5.48
CA LEU A 90 9.99 -16.90 4.85
C LEU A 90 11.01 -16.41 3.82
N TRP A 91 10.66 -15.45 2.98
CA TRP A 91 11.58 -14.84 2.04
C TRP A 91 12.74 -14.11 2.75
N ASP A 92 12.47 -13.45 3.88
CA ASP A 92 13.52 -12.80 4.68
C ASP A 92 14.50 -13.82 5.27
N ILE A 93 14.00 -14.97 5.77
CA ILE A 93 14.85 -16.11 6.21
C ILE A 93 15.74 -16.58 5.07
N MET A 94 15.16 -16.88 3.89
CA MET A 94 15.93 -17.35 2.74
C MET A 94 17.01 -16.36 2.31
N GLY A 95 16.69 -15.05 2.33
CA GLY A 95 17.64 -13.99 2.05
C GLY A 95 18.81 -13.98 3.04
N LYS A 96 18.53 -14.13 4.33
CA LYS A 96 19.52 -14.18 5.41
C LYS A 96 20.41 -15.42 5.32
N ILE A 97 19.83 -16.61 5.16
CA ILE A 97 20.56 -17.87 5.04
C ILE A 97 21.49 -17.84 3.81
N THR A 98 20.96 -17.41 2.66
CA THR A 98 21.74 -17.37 1.41
C THR A 98 22.68 -16.17 1.31
N LYS A 99 22.57 -15.20 2.24
CA LYS A 99 23.29 -13.92 2.22
C LYS A 99 23.07 -13.15 0.91
N LYS A 100 21.86 -13.22 0.37
CA LYS A 100 21.46 -12.55 -0.88
C LYS A 100 20.22 -11.67 -0.65
N PRO A 101 20.17 -10.50 -1.26
CA PRO A 101 18.94 -9.71 -1.24
C PRO A 101 17.83 -10.43 -2.02
N ILE A 102 16.59 -10.26 -1.59
CA ILE A 102 15.41 -10.97 -2.11
C ILE A 102 15.30 -10.87 -3.64
N PHE A 103 15.58 -9.70 -4.24
CA PHE A 103 15.52 -9.54 -5.70
C PHE A 103 16.46 -10.51 -6.44
N LYS A 104 17.57 -10.93 -5.83
CA LYS A 104 18.46 -11.94 -6.41
C LYS A 104 17.85 -13.33 -6.40
N LEU A 105 17.08 -13.65 -5.36
CA LEU A 105 16.36 -14.92 -5.27
C LEU A 105 15.16 -14.96 -6.22
N LEU A 106 14.58 -13.80 -6.53
CA LEU A 106 13.46 -13.65 -7.47
C LEU A 106 13.87 -13.51 -8.95
N GLY A 107 15.08 -13.90 -9.30
CA GLY A 107 15.56 -13.93 -10.70
C GLY A 107 16.56 -12.81 -11.05
N GLY A 108 16.89 -11.93 -10.09
CA GLY A 108 17.94 -10.94 -10.26
C GLY A 108 17.43 -9.56 -10.72
N ARG A 109 18.40 -8.71 -11.03
CA ARG A 109 18.14 -7.31 -11.38
C ARG A 109 17.69 -7.18 -12.83
N THR A 110 16.53 -6.57 -13.06
CA THR A 110 16.01 -6.26 -14.39
C THR A 110 16.32 -4.81 -14.81
N LYS A 111 16.46 -3.90 -13.83
CA LYS A 111 16.79 -2.48 -14.05
C LYS A 111 17.77 -2.01 -12.98
N GLU A 112 18.60 -1.02 -13.33
CA GLU A 112 19.52 -0.41 -12.36
C GLU A 112 18.81 0.57 -11.43
N LYS A 113 17.89 1.36 -11.99
CA LYS A 113 17.05 2.32 -11.26
C LYS A 113 15.59 2.07 -11.59
N ILE A 114 14.75 2.14 -10.58
CA ILE A 114 13.30 2.03 -10.72
C ILE A 114 12.73 3.44 -10.55
N PRO A 115 11.93 3.95 -11.52
CA PRO A 115 11.25 5.22 -11.36
C PRO A 115 10.26 5.13 -10.19
N VAL A 116 10.21 6.18 -9.40
CA VAL A 116 9.35 6.28 -8.22
C VAL A 116 8.59 7.60 -8.21
N TYR A 117 7.43 7.62 -7.57
CA TYR A 117 6.66 8.83 -7.36
C TYR A 117 6.48 9.13 -5.87
N ALA A 118 6.31 10.41 -5.54
CA ALA A 118 5.94 10.82 -4.21
C ALA A 118 4.48 10.44 -3.92
N SER A 119 4.26 9.42 -3.08
CA SER A 119 2.94 8.88 -2.74
C SER A 119 2.42 9.49 -1.45
N LYS A 120 2.06 10.76 -1.50
CA LYS A 120 1.56 11.57 -0.37
C LYS A 120 0.44 12.48 -0.85
N LEU A 121 0.48 13.75 -0.50
CA LEU A 121 -0.45 14.79 -0.95
C LEU A 121 -1.91 14.42 -0.63
N TYR A 122 -2.15 14.09 0.64
CA TYR A 122 -3.52 13.87 1.14
C TYR A 122 -4.32 15.16 1.12
N SER A 123 -5.64 15.03 1.10
CA SER A 123 -6.54 16.16 1.27
C SER A 123 -6.24 16.89 2.59
N GLN A 124 -5.92 18.17 2.47
CA GLN A 124 -5.56 19.08 3.55
C GLN A 124 -5.76 20.54 3.09
N PRO A 125 -5.58 21.56 3.94
CA PRO A 125 -5.65 22.96 3.51
C PRO A 125 -4.72 23.23 2.32
N ILE A 126 -5.20 24.02 1.35
CA ILE A 126 -4.48 24.26 0.08
C ILE A 126 -3.03 24.68 0.28
N LYS A 127 -2.78 25.64 1.21
CA LYS A 127 -1.41 26.11 1.47
C LYS A 127 -0.49 25.01 1.98
N ASP A 128 -0.99 24.14 2.84
CA ASP A 128 -0.20 23.02 3.39
C ASP A 128 0.08 21.99 2.30
N LEU A 129 -0.92 21.72 1.45
CA LEU A 129 -0.79 20.82 0.30
C LEU A 129 0.25 21.34 -0.71
N GLN A 130 0.23 22.63 -1.02
CA GLN A 130 1.21 23.27 -1.90
C GLN A 130 2.62 23.19 -1.29
N SER A 131 2.75 23.54 0.01
CA SER A 131 4.05 23.44 0.70
C SER A 131 4.60 22.00 0.75
N GLU A 132 3.72 21.00 0.94
CA GLU A 132 4.11 19.59 0.88
C GLU A 132 4.58 19.22 -0.53
N ALA A 133 3.84 19.62 -1.59
CA ALA A 133 4.23 19.37 -2.97
C ALA A 133 5.58 20.02 -3.32
N GLU A 134 5.79 21.29 -2.95
CA GLU A 134 7.08 21.97 -3.12
C GLU A 134 8.23 21.23 -2.45
N SER A 135 8.00 20.67 -1.26
CA SER A 135 9.04 19.92 -0.55
C SER A 135 9.50 18.69 -1.33
N TYR A 136 8.58 18.00 -2.01
CA TYR A 136 8.93 16.84 -2.85
C TYR A 136 9.57 17.26 -4.17
N VAL A 137 9.16 18.36 -4.78
CA VAL A 137 9.86 18.94 -5.95
C VAL A 137 11.31 19.25 -5.58
N LYS A 138 11.56 19.90 -4.43
CA LYS A 138 12.92 20.18 -3.94
C LYS A 138 13.75 18.93 -3.65
N GLN A 139 13.11 17.81 -3.32
CA GLN A 139 13.75 16.49 -3.13
C GLN A 139 14.08 15.79 -4.47
N GLY A 140 13.65 16.34 -5.60
CA GLY A 140 13.93 15.81 -6.93
C GLY A 140 12.94 14.78 -7.44
N PHE A 141 11.75 14.66 -6.83
CA PHE A 141 10.68 13.84 -7.41
C PHE A 141 10.14 14.49 -8.69
N SER A 142 9.96 13.69 -9.73
CA SER A 142 9.40 14.09 -11.03
C SER A 142 8.03 13.46 -11.32
N MET A 143 7.50 12.68 -10.40
CA MET A 143 6.17 12.06 -10.49
C MET A 143 5.49 12.12 -9.14
N PHE A 144 4.19 12.38 -9.12
CA PHE A 144 3.43 12.61 -7.89
C PHE A 144 2.12 11.84 -7.90
N LYS A 145 1.65 11.48 -6.71
CA LYS A 145 0.30 10.98 -6.50
C LYS A 145 -0.36 11.73 -5.37
N MET A 146 -1.47 12.41 -5.68
CA MET A 146 -2.33 13.06 -4.71
C MET A 146 -3.55 12.20 -4.38
N ARG A 147 -4.20 12.49 -3.25
CA ARG A 147 -5.46 11.86 -2.86
C ARG A 147 -6.58 12.86 -2.70
N PHE A 148 -7.72 12.53 -3.31
CA PHE A 148 -8.94 13.28 -3.12
C PHE A 148 -9.56 13.03 -1.75
N GLY A 149 -10.19 14.07 -1.18
CA GLY A 149 -10.79 14.02 0.16
C GLY A 149 -12.31 13.81 0.14
N TRP A 150 -12.95 13.91 -1.02
CA TRP A 150 -14.42 13.89 -1.11
C TRP A 150 -14.91 12.89 -2.16
N GLY A 151 -16.11 12.35 -1.90
CA GLY A 151 -16.77 11.35 -2.74
C GLY A 151 -18.24 11.65 -3.01
N PRO A 152 -19.03 10.65 -3.45
CA PRO A 152 -20.42 10.82 -3.85
C PRO A 152 -21.31 11.46 -2.79
N LYS A 153 -21.09 11.18 -1.51
CA LYS A 153 -21.85 11.72 -0.38
C LYS A 153 -21.73 13.24 -0.24
N ASP A 154 -20.65 13.81 -0.76
CA ASP A 154 -20.31 15.23 -0.60
C ASP A 154 -20.84 16.10 -1.77
N GLY A 155 -21.50 15.47 -2.75
CA GLY A 155 -22.19 16.12 -3.84
C GLY A 155 -21.32 17.07 -4.68
N SER A 156 -21.92 18.15 -5.18
CA SER A 156 -21.24 19.14 -6.03
C SER A 156 -20.17 19.94 -5.28
N GLU A 157 -20.35 20.19 -4.00
CA GLU A 157 -19.36 20.93 -3.20
C GLU A 157 -18.09 20.08 -2.99
N GLY A 158 -18.22 18.77 -2.75
CA GLY A 158 -17.07 17.87 -2.71
C GLY A 158 -16.32 17.82 -4.04
N MET A 159 -17.07 17.84 -5.17
CA MET A 159 -16.43 17.92 -6.50
C MET A 159 -15.60 19.19 -6.67
N LYS A 160 -16.13 20.37 -6.30
CA LYS A 160 -15.39 21.63 -6.39
C LYS A 160 -14.13 21.59 -5.54
N LYS A 161 -14.21 21.07 -4.33
CA LYS A 161 -13.06 20.93 -3.43
C LYS A 161 -11.99 20.00 -4.01
N ASN A 162 -12.37 18.84 -4.59
CA ASN A 162 -11.41 17.96 -5.24
C ASN A 162 -10.73 18.64 -6.43
N ILE A 163 -11.46 19.42 -7.22
CA ILE A 163 -10.90 20.19 -8.35
C ILE A 163 -9.87 21.21 -7.83
N ALA A 164 -10.19 21.94 -6.76
CA ALA A 164 -9.27 22.90 -6.15
C ALA A 164 -7.99 22.26 -5.62
N LEU A 165 -8.07 21.03 -5.06
CA LEU A 165 -6.87 20.28 -4.66
C LEU A 165 -6.00 19.93 -5.88
N ALA A 166 -6.60 19.47 -6.97
CA ALA A 166 -5.86 19.13 -8.19
C ALA A 166 -5.19 20.36 -8.81
N GLU A 167 -5.89 21.47 -8.88
CA GLU A 167 -5.37 22.76 -9.35
C GLU A 167 -4.17 23.22 -8.51
N ALA A 168 -4.32 23.20 -7.19
CA ALA A 168 -3.27 23.62 -6.26
C ALA A 168 -1.99 22.79 -6.37
N VAL A 169 -2.11 21.48 -6.57
CA VAL A 169 -0.93 20.61 -6.77
C VAL A 169 -0.31 20.90 -8.15
N ARG A 170 -1.12 20.99 -9.20
CA ARG A 170 -0.65 21.26 -10.56
C ARG A 170 0.12 22.57 -10.68
N GLU A 171 -0.36 23.64 -10.01
CA GLU A 171 0.33 24.94 -9.96
C GLU A 171 1.77 24.81 -9.42
N VAL A 172 2.00 23.90 -8.49
CA VAL A 172 3.31 23.72 -7.85
C VAL A 172 4.25 22.83 -8.68
N ILE A 173 3.72 21.70 -9.20
CA ILE A 173 4.56 20.70 -9.86
C ILE A 173 4.80 21.00 -11.35
N GLY A 174 4.07 21.97 -11.93
CA GLY A 174 4.14 22.33 -13.36
C GLY A 174 3.37 21.38 -14.27
N GLU A 175 3.14 21.79 -15.52
CA GLU A 175 2.28 21.09 -16.49
C GLU A 175 2.89 19.79 -17.03
N ASP A 176 4.21 19.73 -17.15
CA ASP A 176 4.95 18.59 -17.73
C ASP A 176 5.21 17.44 -16.75
N THR A 177 4.74 17.56 -15.51
CA THR A 177 4.99 16.58 -14.46
C THR A 177 3.81 15.60 -14.34
N ASP A 178 4.10 14.30 -14.28
CA ASP A 178 3.06 13.27 -14.09
C ASP A 178 2.36 13.41 -12.74
N LEU A 179 1.04 13.56 -12.76
CA LEU A 179 0.19 13.63 -11.56
C LEU A 179 -0.88 12.54 -11.57
N MET A 180 -0.73 11.57 -10.70
CA MET A 180 -1.74 10.56 -10.43
C MET A 180 -2.76 11.08 -9.41
N MET A 181 -4.04 11.05 -9.78
CA MET A 181 -5.14 11.53 -8.96
C MET A 181 -5.92 10.34 -8.38
N GLU A 182 -5.66 10.00 -7.12
CA GLU A 182 -6.20 8.82 -6.47
C GLU A 182 -7.44 9.14 -5.63
N CYS A 183 -8.51 8.37 -5.82
CA CYS A 183 -9.74 8.46 -5.02
C CYS A 183 -9.88 7.37 -3.95
N TYR A 184 -8.89 6.53 -3.77
CA TYR A 184 -8.83 5.44 -2.79
C TYR A 184 -10.09 4.59 -2.76
N MET A 185 -10.74 4.06 -3.49
CA MET A 185 -12.03 3.33 -3.45
C MET A 185 -13.24 4.18 -3.03
N GLY A 186 -13.08 5.49 -2.81
CA GLY A 186 -14.16 6.37 -2.34
C GLY A 186 -15.15 6.82 -3.44
N TRP A 187 -14.84 6.56 -4.72
CA TRP A 187 -15.71 6.95 -5.83
C TRP A 187 -16.42 5.73 -6.44
N ASN A 188 -17.68 5.95 -6.82
CA ASN A 188 -18.40 5.03 -7.69
C ASN A 188 -18.30 5.49 -9.16
N LEU A 189 -18.79 4.64 -10.09
CA LEU A 189 -18.69 4.89 -11.52
C LEU A 189 -19.39 6.18 -11.96
N ASP A 190 -20.57 6.49 -11.39
CA ASP A 190 -21.30 7.73 -11.72
C ASP A 190 -20.51 8.97 -11.33
N TYR A 191 -20.00 8.99 -10.10
CA TYR A 191 -19.19 10.12 -9.62
C TYR A 191 -17.91 10.27 -10.45
N ALA A 192 -17.23 9.16 -10.77
CA ALA A 192 -16.04 9.18 -11.61
C ALA A 192 -16.33 9.75 -13.01
N LYS A 193 -17.41 9.32 -13.67
CA LYS A 193 -17.84 9.87 -14.98
C LYS A 193 -18.09 11.39 -14.94
N ARG A 194 -18.56 11.93 -13.83
CA ARG A 194 -18.80 13.36 -13.65
C ARG A 194 -17.52 14.13 -13.30
N MET A 195 -16.57 13.51 -12.62
CA MET A 195 -15.32 14.14 -12.20
C MET A 195 -14.24 14.14 -13.28
N ILE A 196 -14.04 13.01 -13.98
CA ILE A 196 -12.96 12.86 -14.94
C ILE A 196 -12.91 13.99 -15.99
N PRO A 197 -14.02 14.37 -16.66
CA PRO A 197 -13.98 15.48 -17.62
C PRO A 197 -13.51 16.81 -17.02
N LYS A 198 -13.77 17.03 -15.72
CA LYS A 198 -13.37 18.26 -15.03
C LYS A 198 -11.91 18.27 -14.61
N LEU A 199 -11.32 17.09 -14.48
CA LEU A 199 -9.92 16.90 -14.09
C LEU A 199 -8.97 16.83 -15.29
N MET A 200 -9.47 16.49 -16.49
CA MET A 200 -8.67 16.38 -17.71
C MET A 200 -7.85 17.63 -18.05
N LYS A 201 -8.29 18.80 -17.62
CA LYS A 201 -7.56 20.07 -17.82
C LYS A 201 -6.27 20.18 -16.98
N PHE A 202 -6.07 19.29 -16.03
CA PHE A 202 -4.88 19.26 -15.19
C PHE A 202 -3.83 18.23 -15.64
N ASN A 203 -4.02 17.63 -16.80
CA ASN A 203 -3.14 16.65 -17.46
C ASN A 203 -2.86 15.41 -16.59
#